data_97ed1e5cb12ec273149f08c519b20e59
#
_entry.id   97ed1e5cb12ec273149f08c519b20e59
#
_cell.length_a   1.000
_cell.length_b   1.000
_cell.length_c   1.000
_cell.angle_alpha   90.00
_cell.angle_beta   90.00
_cell.angle_gamma   90.00
#
_symmetry.space_group_name_H-M   'P 1'
#
loop_
_entity.id
_entity.type
_entity.pdbx_description
1 polymer ?
#
loop_
_entity_poly.entity_id
_entity_poly.type
_entity_poly.pdbx_seq_one_letter_code
_entity_poly.pdbx_strand_id
1 'polypeptide(L)'
;DADMQHIIDTYENKEEGKPAFIFNVTMQNHGGYTDQYANLEESIHATNYNSEVLDQYLSLIKLTDQSLEKLVNYFEKADEKTIIVFFGDHQPNDTVAAQIQKSMLLPGESVSDEQLRQRYLVPYLVWANYDIGSATGQDTSLNYLSAQVLKAAGVPTDAYQNFLLELKNSYPVVSAAGRTDGTKADEDLFATYKKLQYYNLFEK
;
A
#
# COMPACT_ATOMS: atom_id res chain seq x y z
N ASP A 1 10.03 -6.32 13.01
CA ASP A 1 11.19 -7.23 12.79
C ASP A 1 10.83 -8.72 12.76
N ALA A 2 9.92 -9.20 13.62
CA ALA A 2 9.54 -10.62 13.65
C ALA A 2 8.85 -11.04 12.33
N ASP A 3 7.93 -10.24 11.83
CA ASP A 3 7.23 -10.52 10.56
C ASP A 3 8.19 -10.62 9.38
N MET A 4 9.14 -9.70 9.26
CA MET A 4 10.13 -9.72 8.17
C MET A 4 11.06 -10.92 8.28
N GLN A 5 11.44 -11.32 9.49
CA GLN A 5 12.19 -12.54 9.70
C GLN A 5 11.38 -13.77 9.27
N HIS A 6 10.09 -13.80 9.60
CA HIS A 6 9.22 -14.91 9.22
C HIS A 6 9.04 -15.03 7.69
N ILE A 7 9.00 -13.91 6.97
CA ILE A 7 9.01 -13.91 5.51
C ILE A 7 10.32 -14.53 4.99
N ILE A 8 11.46 -14.12 5.54
CA ILE A 8 12.77 -14.66 5.15
C ILE A 8 12.84 -16.16 5.45
N ASP A 9 12.45 -16.58 6.65
CA ASP A 9 12.46 -17.99 7.04
C ASP A 9 11.52 -18.83 6.14
N THR A 10 10.37 -18.29 5.77
CA THR A 10 9.43 -18.95 4.85
C THR A 10 10.04 -19.11 3.47
N TYR A 11 10.74 -18.09 2.98
CA TYR A 11 11.45 -18.16 1.70
C TYR A 11 12.59 -19.19 1.74
N GLU A 12 13.40 -19.20 2.78
CA GLU A 12 14.53 -20.13 2.93
C GLU A 12 14.08 -21.60 3.04
N ASN A 13 12.91 -21.84 3.64
CA ASN A 13 12.35 -23.18 3.83
C ASN A 13 11.39 -23.61 2.72
N LYS A 14 11.23 -22.81 1.64
CA LYS A 14 10.41 -23.21 0.50
C LYS A 14 10.96 -24.45 -0.21
N GLU A 15 10.11 -25.13 -0.98
CA GLU A 15 10.55 -26.26 -1.81
C GLU A 15 11.55 -25.78 -2.87
N GLU A 16 12.68 -26.47 -2.96
CA GLU A 16 13.75 -26.15 -3.92
C GLU A 16 13.24 -26.14 -5.36
N GLY A 17 13.63 -25.12 -6.12
CA GLY A 17 13.23 -24.94 -7.53
C GLY A 17 11.79 -24.47 -7.75
N LYS A 18 11.00 -24.25 -6.68
CA LYS A 18 9.66 -23.68 -6.80
C LYS A 18 9.62 -22.21 -6.40
N PRO A 19 8.90 -21.37 -7.14
CA PRO A 19 8.66 -19.98 -6.71
C PRO A 19 7.81 -19.94 -5.44
N ALA A 20 8.02 -18.93 -4.60
CA ALA A 20 7.18 -18.64 -3.44
C ALA A 20 6.30 -17.42 -3.74
N PHE A 21 5.04 -17.48 -3.31
CA PHE A 21 4.18 -16.32 -3.17
C PHE A 21 3.82 -16.17 -1.69
N ILE A 22 4.28 -15.08 -1.08
CA ILE A 22 4.06 -14.80 0.34
C ILE A 22 3.21 -13.54 0.44
N PHE A 23 2.01 -13.68 1.00
CA PHE A 23 1.15 -12.54 1.34
C PHE A 23 1.17 -12.38 2.86
N ASN A 24 1.76 -11.30 3.32
CA ASN A 24 1.91 -11.00 4.74
C ASN A 24 1.13 -9.74 5.12
N VAL A 25 0.41 -9.79 6.24
CA VAL A 25 -0.30 -8.64 6.82
C VAL A 25 0.30 -8.34 8.18
N THR A 26 0.91 -7.17 8.31
CA THR A 26 1.51 -6.72 9.58
C THR A 26 0.47 -6.07 10.47
N MET A 27 0.53 -6.32 11.78
CA MET A 27 -0.36 -5.71 12.78
C MET A 27 0.33 -4.64 13.63
N GLN A 28 1.64 -4.41 13.43
CA GLN A 28 2.42 -3.49 14.25
C GLN A 28 1.85 -2.06 14.28
N ASN A 29 1.35 -1.58 13.15
CA ASN A 29 0.81 -0.22 13.02
C ASN A 29 -0.70 -0.17 13.21
N HIS A 30 -1.36 -1.29 13.53
CA HIS A 30 -2.79 -1.30 13.83
C HIS A 30 -3.06 -0.58 15.15
N GLY A 31 -4.04 0.29 15.12
CA GLY A 31 -4.15 1.35 16.08
C GLY A 31 -4.77 1.14 17.42
N GLY A 32 -4.80 1.89 18.30
CA GLY A 32 -5.01 2.46 19.60
C GLY A 32 -4.02 3.56 19.86
N TYR A 33 -2.72 3.35 19.68
CA TYR A 33 -1.62 4.30 19.89
C TYR A 33 -1.65 4.99 21.25
N THR A 34 -2.30 4.38 22.24
CA THR A 34 -2.50 4.88 23.61
C THR A 34 -1.90 3.95 24.64
N ASP A 35 -1.59 2.71 24.23
CA ASP A 35 -1.02 1.72 25.12
C ASP A 35 0.50 1.88 25.19
N GLN A 36 1.04 1.74 26.40
CA GLN A 36 2.49 1.72 26.57
C GLN A 36 3.01 0.29 26.43
N TYR A 37 3.89 0.11 25.46
CA TYR A 37 4.54 -1.17 25.20
C TYR A 37 5.98 -1.13 25.68
N ALA A 38 6.37 -2.07 26.54
CA ALA A 38 7.72 -2.14 27.11
C ALA A 38 8.83 -2.35 26.03
N ASN A 39 8.46 -2.82 24.85
CA ASN A 39 9.35 -3.07 23.72
C ASN A 39 9.23 -2.02 22.60
N LEU A 40 8.51 -0.93 22.81
CA LEU A 40 8.43 0.20 21.91
C LEU A 40 9.14 1.41 22.53
N GLU A 41 10.22 1.84 21.89
CA GLU A 41 10.87 3.10 22.20
C GLU A 41 10.30 4.18 21.29
N GLU A 42 9.62 5.17 21.87
CA GLU A 42 9.17 6.34 21.14
C GLU A 42 10.39 7.21 20.80
N SER A 43 10.72 7.28 19.53
CA SER A 43 11.94 7.92 19.02
C SER A 43 11.67 9.05 18.03
N ILE A 44 10.41 9.25 17.66
CA ILE A 44 9.96 10.33 16.78
C ILE A 44 8.92 11.16 17.51
N HIS A 45 9.14 12.47 17.53
CA HIS A 45 8.24 13.43 18.18
C HIS A 45 7.81 14.51 17.19
N ALA A 46 6.51 14.78 17.16
CA ALA A 46 5.96 15.86 16.33
C ALA A 46 6.29 17.22 16.94
N THR A 47 7.04 18.05 16.21
CA THR A 47 7.54 19.35 16.73
C THR A 47 6.45 20.40 16.90
N ASN A 48 5.36 20.29 16.15
CA ASN A 48 4.25 21.26 16.15
C ASN A 48 3.01 20.78 16.91
N TYR A 49 3.08 19.58 17.48
CA TYR A 49 1.98 18.94 18.19
C TYR A 49 2.51 18.27 19.46
N ASN A 50 1.82 18.53 20.57
CA ASN A 50 2.05 17.76 21.79
C ASN A 50 1.00 16.65 21.85
N SER A 51 1.32 15.50 21.24
CA SER A 51 0.40 14.37 21.10
C SER A 51 1.17 13.05 21.20
N GLU A 52 1.06 12.39 22.35
CA GLU A 52 1.63 11.06 22.60
C GLU A 52 1.14 10.03 21.56
N VAL A 53 -0.13 10.11 21.17
CA VAL A 53 -0.72 9.23 20.15
C VAL A 53 -0.03 9.40 18.79
N LEU A 54 0.27 10.64 18.41
CA LEU A 54 0.96 10.92 17.15
C LEU A 54 2.42 10.49 17.22
N ASP A 55 3.11 10.74 18.33
CA ASP A 55 4.51 10.37 18.54
C ASP A 55 4.68 8.85 18.52
N GLN A 56 3.77 8.11 19.16
CA GLN A 56 3.76 6.65 19.10
C GLN A 56 3.55 6.14 17.66
N TYR A 57 2.55 6.69 16.94
CA TYR A 57 2.32 6.32 15.53
C TYR A 57 3.54 6.57 14.65
N LEU A 58 4.16 7.74 14.75
CA LEU A 58 5.35 8.09 13.96
C LEU A 58 6.54 7.18 14.29
N SER A 59 6.69 6.81 15.55
CA SER A 59 7.72 5.85 15.97
C SER A 59 7.48 4.44 15.42
N LEU A 60 6.22 4.00 15.33
CA LEU A 60 5.86 2.73 14.68
C LEU A 60 6.13 2.78 13.16
N ILE A 61 5.85 3.89 12.48
CA ILE A 61 6.18 4.06 11.06
C ILE A 61 7.69 3.95 10.82
N LYS A 62 8.51 4.54 11.69
CA LYS A 62 9.97 4.38 11.62
C LYS A 62 10.40 2.93 11.74
N LEU A 63 9.80 2.17 12.66
CA LEU A 63 10.10 0.74 12.79
C LEU A 63 9.68 -0.06 11.56
N THR A 64 8.58 0.32 10.93
CA THR A 64 8.14 -0.29 9.65
C THR A 64 9.14 -0.02 8.53
N ASP A 65 9.64 1.21 8.42
CA ASP A 65 10.68 1.58 7.45
C ASP A 65 11.95 0.75 7.63
N GLN A 66 12.44 0.64 8.86
CA GLN A 66 13.60 -0.20 9.21
C GLN A 66 13.36 -1.69 8.91
N SER A 67 12.16 -2.17 9.12
CA SER A 67 11.78 -3.55 8.82
C SER A 67 11.76 -3.81 7.31
N LEU A 68 11.24 -2.86 6.53
CA LEU A 68 11.27 -2.93 5.06
C LEU A 68 12.70 -2.87 4.52
N GLU A 69 13.55 -1.99 5.07
CA GLU A 69 14.96 -1.92 4.72
C GLU A 69 15.67 -3.28 4.94
N LYS A 70 15.41 -3.93 6.08
CA LYS A 70 15.93 -5.27 6.35
C LYS A 70 15.53 -6.28 5.29
N LEU A 71 14.25 -6.28 4.90
CA LEU A 71 13.72 -7.19 3.88
C LEU A 71 14.37 -6.94 2.51
N VAL A 72 14.46 -5.67 2.09
CA VAL A 72 15.11 -5.26 0.84
C VAL A 72 16.58 -5.68 0.84
N ASN A 73 17.33 -5.38 1.91
CA ASN A 73 18.75 -5.73 2.02
C ASN A 73 19.02 -7.24 1.98
N TYR A 74 18.07 -8.05 2.44
CA TYR A 74 18.16 -9.51 2.33
C TYR A 74 17.96 -9.94 0.88
N PHE A 75 16.85 -9.55 0.24
CA PHE A 75 16.51 -10.00 -1.11
C PHE A 75 17.37 -9.36 -2.21
N GLU A 76 18.01 -8.22 -1.96
CA GLU A 76 19.01 -7.64 -2.87
C GLU A 76 20.18 -8.60 -3.14
N LYS A 77 20.49 -9.46 -2.17
CA LYS A 77 21.59 -10.45 -2.24
C LYS A 77 21.12 -11.84 -2.65
N ALA A 78 19.83 -12.04 -2.82
CA ALA A 78 19.28 -13.33 -3.23
C ALA A 78 19.54 -13.59 -4.71
N ASP A 79 19.93 -14.82 -5.04
CA ASP A 79 20.17 -15.23 -6.44
C ASP A 79 18.88 -15.35 -7.26
N GLU A 80 17.75 -15.64 -6.60
CA GLU A 80 16.45 -15.74 -7.24
C GLU A 80 15.85 -14.35 -7.50
N LYS A 81 15.22 -14.19 -8.67
CA LYS A 81 14.45 -12.99 -9.00
C LYS A 81 13.31 -12.82 -8.02
N THR A 82 13.37 -11.76 -7.26
CA THR A 82 12.39 -11.44 -6.21
C THR A 82 11.77 -10.07 -6.45
N ILE A 83 10.47 -9.98 -6.25
CA ILE A 83 9.73 -8.72 -6.25
C ILE A 83 9.04 -8.54 -4.88
N ILE A 84 9.19 -7.36 -4.29
CA ILE A 84 8.55 -6.96 -3.05
C ILE A 84 7.51 -5.90 -3.40
N VAL A 85 6.27 -6.13 -2.97
CA VAL A 85 5.18 -5.15 -3.07
C VAL A 85 4.77 -4.78 -1.66
N PHE A 86 5.04 -3.54 -1.29
CA PHE A 86 4.67 -2.99 0.00
C PHE A 86 3.60 -1.92 -0.20
N PHE A 87 2.53 -1.97 0.57
CA PHE A 87 1.45 -0.97 0.49
C PHE A 87 0.69 -0.89 1.82
N GLY A 88 0.16 0.30 2.10
CA GLY A 88 -0.83 0.47 3.17
C GLY A 88 -2.20 -0.03 2.71
N ASP A 89 -2.97 -0.61 3.60
CA ASP A 89 -4.35 -1.02 3.37
C ASP A 89 -5.33 0.15 3.60
N HIS A 90 -5.05 0.99 4.58
CA HIS A 90 -5.80 2.21 4.90
C HIS A 90 -4.95 3.19 5.73
N GLN A 91 -5.43 4.40 5.87
CA GLN A 91 -4.88 5.41 6.78
C GLN A 91 -5.09 5.00 8.25
N PRO A 92 -4.28 5.53 9.19
CA PRO A 92 -4.51 5.32 10.62
C PRO A 92 -5.89 5.84 11.03
N ASN A 93 -6.36 5.43 12.20
CA ASN A 93 -7.63 5.88 12.75
C ASN A 93 -7.69 7.41 12.95
N ASP A 94 -8.88 7.95 13.23
CA ASP A 94 -9.12 9.39 13.33
C ASP A 94 -8.32 10.07 14.43
N THR A 95 -7.91 9.36 15.48
CA THR A 95 -7.07 9.94 16.53
C THR A 95 -5.72 10.44 16.04
N VAL A 96 -5.19 9.83 14.97
CA VAL A 96 -3.96 10.25 14.27
C VAL A 96 -4.28 11.03 13.01
N ALA A 97 -5.06 10.46 12.11
CA ALA A 97 -5.29 11.04 10.78
C ALA A 97 -5.98 12.41 10.84
N ALA A 98 -6.92 12.61 11.77
CA ALA A 98 -7.56 13.93 11.96
C ALA A 98 -6.59 14.98 12.50
N GLN A 99 -5.63 14.61 13.36
CA GLN A 99 -4.60 15.53 13.84
C GLN A 99 -3.67 15.97 12.70
N ILE A 100 -3.22 15.04 11.87
CA ILE A 100 -2.38 15.34 10.71
C ILE A 100 -3.14 16.25 9.74
N GLN A 101 -4.39 15.92 9.41
CA GLN A 101 -5.22 16.71 8.52
C GLN A 101 -5.43 18.13 9.05
N LYS A 102 -5.74 18.26 10.36
CA LYS A 102 -5.90 19.56 11.01
C LYS A 102 -4.62 20.39 11.00
N SER A 103 -3.44 19.75 11.06
CA SER A 103 -2.16 20.45 11.01
C SER A 103 -1.88 21.12 9.68
N MET A 104 -2.55 20.69 8.62
CA MET A 104 -2.42 21.24 7.26
C MET A 104 -3.36 22.42 6.99
N LEU A 105 -4.25 22.75 7.95
CA LEU A 105 -5.21 23.84 7.81
C LEU A 105 -4.70 25.15 8.40
N LEU A 106 -4.99 26.27 7.76
CA LEU A 106 -4.82 27.60 8.33
C LEU A 106 -5.93 27.88 9.34
N PRO A 107 -5.71 28.80 10.32
CA PRO A 107 -6.74 29.17 11.27
C PRO A 107 -8.03 29.64 10.59
N GLY A 108 -9.16 29.00 10.91
CA GLY A 108 -10.47 29.32 10.34
C GLY A 108 -10.82 28.57 9.05
N GLU A 109 -9.92 27.78 8.50
CA GLU A 109 -10.24 26.90 7.36
C GLU A 109 -10.96 25.63 7.81
N SER A 110 -11.84 25.13 6.95
CA SER A 110 -12.48 23.83 7.06
C SER A 110 -11.83 22.85 6.09
N VAL A 111 -11.91 21.55 6.39
CA VAL A 111 -11.43 20.48 5.52
C VAL A 111 -12.17 20.51 4.19
N SER A 112 -11.44 20.60 3.08
CA SER A 112 -12.00 20.55 1.73
C SER A 112 -12.29 19.11 1.28
N ASP A 113 -13.10 18.95 0.23
CA ASP A 113 -13.37 17.64 -0.38
C ASP A 113 -12.08 16.97 -0.87
N GLU A 114 -11.12 17.74 -1.37
CA GLU A 114 -9.83 17.24 -1.79
C GLU A 114 -9.00 16.69 -0.61
N GLN A 115 -9.00 17.42 0.51
CA GLN A 115 -8.34 16.95 1.73
C GLN A 115 -9.03 15.72 2.32
N LEU A 116 -10.36 15.59 2.17
CA LEU A 116 -11.09 14.38 2.55
C LEU A 116 -10.68 13.18 1.67
N ARG A 117 -10.46 13.39 0.37
CA ARG A 117 -9.97 12.33 -0.53
C ARG A 117 -8.59 11.83 -0.14
N GLN A 118 -7.71 12.70 0.37
CA GLN A 118 -6.39 12.29 0.86
C GLN A 118 -6.45 11.24 1.98
N ARG A 119 -7.57 11.12 2.70
CA ARG A 119 -7.82 10.07 3.69
C ARG A 119 -7.88 8.65 3.10
N TYR A 120 -8.01 8.55 1.78
CA TYR A 120 -8.01 7.28 1.04
C TYR A 120 -6.68 7.00 0.32
N LEU A 121 -5.69 7.87 0.48
CA LEU A 121 -4.36 7.68 -0.10
C LEU A 121 -3.45 6.97 0.90
N VAL A 122 -2.78 5.95 0.42
CA VAL A 122 -1.77 5.19 1.16
C VAL A 122 -0.51 5.06 0.30
N PRO A 123 0.68 5.02 0.90
CA PRO A 123 1.91 4.79 0.15
C PRO A 123 1.94 3.36 -0.38
N TYR A 124 2.58 3.18 -1.54
CA TYR A 124 2.97 1.87 -2.04
C TYR A 124 4.35 1.92 -2.68
N LEU A 125 5.02 0.79 -2.67
CA LEU A 125 6.33 0.57 -3.28
C LEU A 125 6.30 -0.78 -3.99
N VAL A 126 6.88 -0.82 -5.19
CA VAL A 126 7.22 -2.06 -5.89
C VAL A 126 8.73 -2.05 -6.12
N TRP A 127 9.42 -3.00 -5.52
CA TRP A 127 10.86 -3.16 -5.61
C TRP A 127 11.19 -4.57 -6.14
N ALA A 128 12.28 -4.69 -6.88
CA ALA A 128 12.79 -5.98 -7.31
C ALA A 128 14.32 -5.98 -7.32
N ASN A 129 14.93 -7.15 -7.11
CA ASN A 129 16.37 -7.34 -7.24
C ASN A 129 16.84 -7.52 -8.71
N TYR A 130 15.97 -7.23 -9.65
CA TYR A 130 16.22 -7.22 -11.09
C TYR A 130 15.52 -6.05 -11.75
N ASP A 131 15.87 -5.75 -13.00
CA ASP A 131 15.26 -4.60 -13.71
C ASP A 131 13.78 -4.86 -14.05
N ILE A 132 12.92 -4.05 -13.49
CA ILE A 132 11.48 -3.99 -13.77
C ILE A 132 11.06 -2.62 -14.35
N GLY A 133 12.05 -1.78 -14.73
CA GLY A 133 11.83 -0.37 -15.01
C GLY A 133 11.61 0.45 -13.73
N SER A 134 11.56 1.76 -13.89
CA SER A 134 11.32 2.69 -12.77
C SER A 134 10.23 3.69 -13.10
N ALA A 135 9.39 3.99 -12.11
CA ALA A 135 8.40 5.07 -12.17
C ALA A 135 8.19 5.64 -10.77
N THR A 136 7.97 6.93 -10.67
CA THR A 136 7.68 7.63 -9.42
C THR A 136 6.45 8.51 -9.56
N GLY A 137 5.76 8.79 -8.45
CA GLY A 137 4.61 9.68 -8.41
C GLY A 137 3.42 9.18 -9.23
N GLN A 138 3.25 7.85 -9.33
CA GLN A 138 2.15 7.24 -10.05
C GLN A 138 1.01 6.93 -9.10
N ASP A 139 -0.06 7.71 -9.15
CA ASP A 139 -1.29 7.36 -8.46
C ASP A 139 -1.93 6.14 -9.12
N THR A 140 -2.42 5.23 -8.27
CA THR A 140 -3.12 4.02 -8.71
C THR A 140 -4.11 3.57 -7.64
N SER A 141 -4.96 2.62 -7.99
CA SER A 141 -5.82 1.96 -7.00
C SER A 141 -5.33 0.54 -6.73
N LEU A 142 -5.57 0.06 -5.51
CA LEU A 142 -5.16 -1.29 -5.10
C LEU A 142 -5.73 -2.39 -5.99
N ASN A 143 -6.92 -2.20 -6.55
CA ASN A 143 -7.52 -3.15 -7.50
C ASN A 143 -6.71 -3.34 -8.80
N TYR A 144 -5.83 -2.40 -9.16
CA TYR A 144 -4.92 -2.52 -10.31
C TYR A 144 -3.54 -3.07 -9.95
N LEU A 145 -3.17 -3.03 -8.66
CA LEU A 145 -1.80 -3.25 -8.22
C LEU A 145 -1.29 -4.64 -8.62
N SER A 146 -2.10 -5.69 -8.42
CA SER A 146 -1.71 -7.06 -8.81
C SER A 146 -1.41 -7.19 -10.30
N ALA A 147 -2.24 -6.62 -11.17
CA ALA A 147 -2.04 -6.66 -12.62
C ALA A 147 -0.79 -5.88 -13.04
N GLN A 148 -0.52 -4.74 -12.41
CA GLN A 148 0.69 -3.94 -12.65
C GLN A 148 1.95 -4.69 -12.22
N VAL A 149 1.92 -5.33 -11.05
CA VAL A 149 3.05 -6.12 -10.53
C VAL A 149 3.36 -7.30 -11.44
N LEU A 150 2.35 -8.08 -11.86
CA LEU A 150 2.55 -9.19 -12.78
C LEU A 150 3.14 -8.73 -14.12
N LYS A 151 2.65 -7.62 -14.65
CA LYS A 151 3.20 -7.02 -15.88
C LYS A 151 4.65 -6.58 -15.68
N ALA A 152 4.98 -5.91 -14.59
CA ALA A 152 6.34 -5.48 -14.26
C ALA A 152 7.29 -6.67 -14.06
N ALA A 153 6.79 -7.74 -13.44
CA ALA A 153 7.53 -8.99 -13.23
C ALA A 153 7.74 -9.81 -14.53
N GLY A 154 7.11 -9.43 -15.63
CA GLY A 154 7.13 -10.20 -16.88
C GLY A 154 6.34 -11.52 -16.79
N VAL A 155 5.41 -11.64 -15.83
CA VAL A 155 4.54 -12.79 -15.66
C VAL A 155 3.31 -12.62 -16.55
N PRO A 156 2.86 -13.69 -17.26
CA PRO A 156 1.65 -13.63 -18.08
C PRO A 156 0.43 -13.22 -17.25
N THR A 157 -0.35 -12.30 -17.79
CA THR A 157 -1.62 -11.84 -17.20
C THR A 157 -2.80 -12.55 -17.85
N ASP A 158 -3.84 -12.81 -17.08
CA ASP A 158 -5.10 -13.35 -17.59
C ASP A 158 -6.00 -12.25 -18.22
N ALA A 159 -7.16 -12.66 -18.73
CA ALA A 159 -8.10 -11.73 -19.37
C ALA A 159 -8.61 -10.64 -18.41
N TYR A 160 -8.84 -10.98 -17.12
CA TYR A 160 -9.31 -10.03 -16.14
C TYR A 160 -8.22 -9.01 -15.75
N GLN A 161 -7.00 -9.47 -15.58
CA GLN A 161 -5.85 -8.60 -15.28
C GLN A 161 -5.55 -7.66 -16.47
N ASN A 162 -5.64 -8.15 -17.71
CA ASN A 162 -5.51 -7.30 -18.90
C ASN A 162 -6.63 -6.25 -18.96
N PHE A 163 -7.86 -6.63 -18.64
CA PHE A 163 -8.98 -5.72 -18.51
C PHE A 163 -8.73 -4.63 -17.44
N LEU A 164 -8.16 -4.98 -16.28
CA LEU A 164 -7.82 -4.01 -15.25
C LEU A 164 -6.74 -3.03 -15.71
N LEU A 165 -5.74 -3.48 -16.47
CA LEU A 165 -4.72 -2.60 -17.06
C LEU A 165 -5.30 -1.63 -18.09
N GLU A 166 -6.29 -2.07 -18.88
CA GLU A 166 -7.03 -1.20 -19.82
C GLU A 166 -7.89 -0.19 -19.06
N LEU A 167 -8.65 -0.65 -18.08
CA LEU A 167 -9.48 0.19 -17.21
C LEU A 167 -8.67 1.30 -16.54
N LYS A 168 -7.46 0.99 -16.06
CA LYS A 168 -6.56 1.96 -15.46
C LYS A 168 -6.20 3.12 -16.40
N ASN A 169 -6.10 2.88 -17.71
CA ASN A 169 -5.82 3.95 -18.68
C ASN A 169 -6.99 4.93 -18.79
N SER A 170 -8.22 4.44 -18.62
CA SER A 170 -9.44 5.27 -18.64
C SER A 170 -9.76 5.87 -17.27
N TYR A 171 -9.45 5.15 -16.20
CA TYR A 171 -9.71 5.54 -14.82
C TYR A 171 -8.51 5.20 -13.93
N PRO A 172 -7.49 6.06 -13.87
CA PRO A 172 -6.26 5.81 -13.11
C PRO A 172 -6.49 5.50 -11.63
N VAL A 173 -7.49 6.13 -11.04
CA VAL A 173 -7.88 5.95 -9.64
C VAL A 173 -9.37 5.62 -9.55
N VAL A 174 -9.68 4.53 -8.85
CA VAL A 174 -11.04 4.14 -8.45
C VAL A 174 -11.02 3.80 -6.97
N SER A 175 -11.78 4.54 -6.16
CA SER A 175 -11.83 4.37 -4.71
C SER A 175 -13.26 4.55 -4.18
N ALA A 176 -13.45 4.33 -2.89
CA ALA A 176 -14.71 4.63 -2.20
C ALA A 176 -15.06 6.13 -2.23
N ALA A 177 -14.05 7.01 -2.32
CA ALA A 177 -14.23 8.46 -2.42
C ALA A 177 -14.55 8.95 -3.85
N GLY A 178 -14.61 8.03 -4.82
CA GLY A 178 -14.89 8.34 -6.22
C GLY A 178 -13.81 7.82 -7.16
N ARG A 179 -13.84 8.31 -8.40
CA ARG A 179 -12.87 7.96 -9.44
C ARG A 179 -12.24 9.20 -10.04
N THR A 180 -11.07 9.02 -10.62
CA THR A 180 -10.43 10.04 -11.46
C THR A 180 -10.58 9.62 -12.91
N ASP A 181 -11.15 10.48 -13.73
CA ASP A 181 -11.29 10.26 -15.16
C ASP A 181 -9.94 10.50 -15.85
N GLY A 182 -9.52 9.54 -16.64
CA GLY A 182 -8.37 9.66 -17.53
C GLY A 182 -8.72 10.38 -18.82
N THR A 183 -7.76 10.48 -19.73
CA THR A 183 -7.92 11.17 -21.02
C THR A 183 -8.93 10.48 -21.97
N LYS A 184 -9.27 9.23 -21.69
CA LYS A 184 -10.20 8.40 -22.49
C LYS A 184 -11.20 7.71 -21.55
N ALA A 185 -11.95 8.51 -20.74
CA ALA A 185 -13.00 7.97 -19.91
C ALA A 185 -14.03 7.21 -20.76
N ASP A 186 -14.34 5.98 -20.37
CA ASP A 186 -15.25 5.07 -21.07
C ASP A 186 -16.25 4.48 -20.06
N GLU A 187 -17.47 5.02 -20.07
CA GLU A 187 -18.53 4.61 -19.15
C GLU A 187 -18.97 3.15 -19.34
N ASP A 188 -18.92 2.62 -20.56
CA ASP A 188 -19.25 1.21 -20.82
C ASP A 188 -18.18 0.28 -20.24
N LEU A 189 -16.90 0.68 -20.31
CA LEU A 189 -15.79 -0.03 -19.70
C LEU A 189 -15.96 -0.04 -18.17
N PHE A 190 -16.31 1.10 -17.57
CA PHE A 190 -16.54 1.18 -16.13
C PHE A 190 -17.80 0.41 -15.69
N ALA A 191 -18.87 0.42 -16.48
CA ALA A 191 -20.06 -0.41 -16.24
C ALA A 191 -19.72 -1.90 -16.29
N THR A 192 -18.87 -2.31 -17.21
CA THR A 192 -18.36 -3.69 -17.32
C THR A 192 -17.54 -4.07 -16.08
N TYR A 193 -16.66 -3.18 -15.60
CA TYR A 193 -15.93 -3.39 -14.35
C TYR A 193 -16.86 -3.69 -13.18
N LYS A 194 -17.90 -2.89 -12.97
CA LYS A 194 -18.89 -3.12 -11.90
C LYS A 194 -19.57 -4.48 -11.99
N LYS A 195 -19.93 -4.91 -13.20
CA LYS A 195 -20.54 -6.23 -13.44
C LYS A 195 -19.56 -7.36 -13.11
N LEU A 196 -18.31 -7.25 -13.53
CA LEU A 196 -17.28 -8.24 -13.24
C LEU A 196 -16.98 -8.32 -11.74
N GLN A 197 -16.94 -7.18 -11.03
CA GLN A 197 -16.80 -7.17 -9.56
C GLN A 197 -17.96 -7.89 -8.89
N TYR A 198 -19.18 -7.59 -9.28
CA TYR A 198 -20.37 -8.25 -8.73
C TYR A 198 -20.33 -9.77 -8.97
N TYR A 199 -20.04 -10.19 -10.19
CA TYR A 199 -19.93 -11.61 -10.55
C TYR A 199 -18.86 -12.33 -9.72
N ASN A 200 -17.69 -11.75 -9.59
CA ASN A 200 -16.58 -12.35 -8.83
C ASN A 200 -16.88 -12.49 -7.33
N LEU A 201 -17.68 -11.58 -6.77
CA LEU A 201 -17.99 -11.58 -5.33
C LEU A 201 -19.19 -12.46 -4.98
N PHE A 202 -20.18 -12.61 -5.88
CA PHE A 202 -21.48 -13.16 -5.52
C PHE A 202 -21.96 -14.32 -6.39
N GLU A 203 -21.37 -14.55 -7.56
CA GLU A 203 -21.87 -15.53 -8.53
C GLU A 203 -20.86 -16.61 -8.94
N LYS A 204 -19.68 -16.63 -8.30
CA LYS A 204 -18.59 -17.57 -8.59
C LYS A 204 -18.64 -18.79 -7.72
#